data_2cd682f8d6a00bc7edafc3ade490e742
#
_entry.id   2cd682f8d6a00bc7edafc3ade490e742
#
_cell.length_a   1.000
_cell.length_b   1.000
_cell.length_c   1.000
_cell.angle_alpha   90.00
_cell.angle_beta   90.00
_cell.angle_gamma   90.00
#
_symmetry.space_group_name_H-M   'P 1'
#
loop_
_entity.id
_entity.type
_entity.pdbx_description
1 polymer ?
#
loop_
_entity_poly.entity_id
_entity_poly.type
_entity_poly.pdbx_seq_one_letter_code
_entity_poly.pdbx_strand_id
1 'polypeptide(L)'
;MIAIMKILMWVAVSGVLLMLLIDFYMRHTVSKYITTLETLTSQKEEQAGGTAAQPVNQMKEADAALVPGAQVKADGSMSKMLTERVDMGIALYQAGVVKKIIMSGDHGRAEYDEVNTMKDYAVAQGVPSEDIFMDHAGFSTYESMYRAKEIFQVDSMVVVTQQYHLYRALYDGLAFDMEVKGVPCDTAVYHGDTYRKLRELLARCKDFTYTLVKPEPTYLGEAIPVSGNGDVTNDRSRVLDLE
;
A
#
# COMPACT_ATOMS: atom_id res chain seq x y z
N MET A 1 -40.75 -25.12 8.64
CA MET A 1 -40.46 -23.96 7.79
C MET A 1 -40.09 -22.71 8.61
N ILE A 2 -40.95 -22.22 9.52
CA ILE A 2 -40.70 -21.00 10.32
C ILE A 2 -39.43 -21.13 11.21
N ALA A 3 -39.16 -22.25 11.83
CA ALA A 3 -37.98 -22.46 12.65
C ALA A 3 -36.68 -22.40 11.84
N ILE A 4 -36.66 -23.01 10.65
CA ILE A 4 -35.51 -22.96 9.74
C ILE A 4 -35.25 -21.51 9.26
N MET A 5 -36.30 -20.77 8.90
CA MET A 5 -36.16 -19.36 8.53
C MET A 5 -35.58 -18.51 9.66
N LYS A 6 -36.00 -18.74 10.92
CA LYS A 6 -35.41 -18.04 12.08
C LYS A 6 -33.94 -18.38 12.25
N ILE A 7 -33.55 -19.66 12.12
CA ILE A 7 -32.15 -20.06 12.21
C ILE A 7 -31.31 -19.39 11.12
N LEU A 8 -31.76 -19.42 9.87
CA LEU A 8 -31.06 -18.77 8.75
C LEU A 8 -30.93 -17.26 8.96
N MET A 9 -31.99 -16.63 9.49
CA MET A 9 -31.94 -15.20 9.82
C MET A 9 -30.89 -14.92 10.90
N TRP A 10 -30.84 -15.70 11.98
CA TRP A 10 -29.84 -15.52 13.04
C TRP A 10 -28.43 -15.77 12.55
N VAL A 11 -28.20 -16.75 11.69
CA VAL A 11 -26.89 -17.01 11.06
C VAL A 11 -26.47 -15.81 10.20
N ALA A 12 -27.38 -15.27 9.40
CA ALA A 12 -27.08 -14.09 8.58
C ALA A 12 -26.75 -12.85 9.45
N VAL A 13 -27.56 -12.60 10.50
CA VAL A 13 -27.31 -11.49 11.43
C VAL A 13 -25.97 -11.65 12.15
N SER A 14 -25.67 -12.85 12.63
CA SER A 14 -24.39 -13.13 13.30
C SER A 14 -23.20 -12.95 12.34
N GLY A 15 -23.34 -13.36 11.07
CA GLY A 15 -22.32 -13.15 10.05
C GLY A 15 -22.05 -11.67 9.79
N VAL A 16 -23.11 -10.85 9.66
CA VAL A 16 -22.96 -9.40 9.50
C VAL A 16 -22.31 -8.76 10.72
N LEU A 17 -22.74 -9.14 11.93
CA LEU A 17 -22.12 -8.63 13.16
C LEU A 17 -20.64 -8.98 13.24
N LEU A 18 -20.26 -10.20 12.89
CA LEU A 18 -18.85 -10.61 12.86
C LEU A 18 -18.04 -9.78 11.88
N MET A 19 -18.56 -9.54 10.67
CA MET A 19 -17.89 -8.67 9.69
C MET A 19 -17.69 -7.25 10.22
N LEU A 20 -18.69 -6.67 10.87
CA LEU A 20 -18.59 -5.34 11.48
C LEU A 20 -17.59 -5.30 12.64
N LEU A 21 -17.52 -6.37 13.44
CA LEU A 21 -16.53 -6.50 14.53
C LEU A 21 -15.11 -6.59 13.98
N ILE A 22 -14.88 -7.36 12.93
CA ILE A 22 -13.58 -7.46 12.25
C ILE A 22 -13.19 -6.08 11.68
N ASP A 23 -14.10 -5.41 10.98
CA ASP A 23 -13.87 -4.06 10.44
C ASP A 23 -13.48 -3.06 11.54
N PHE A 24 -14.24 -3.03 12.62
CA PHE A 24 -13.97 -2.17 13.77
C PHE A 24 -12.61 -2.49 14.40
N TYR A 25 -12.33 -3.76 14.63
CA TYR A 25 -11.07 -4.21 15.23
C TYR A 25 -9.87 -3.79 14.38
N MET A 26 -9.87 -4.07 13.06
CA MET A 26 -8.79 -3.69 12.17
C MET A 26 -8.58 -2.18 12.17
N ARG A 27 -9.64 -1.40 11.98
CA ARG A 27 -9.56 0.08 11.96
C ARG A 27 -9.06 0.65 13.28
N HIS A 28 -9.56 0.14 14.41
CA HIS A 28 -9.13 0.58 15.73
C HIS A 28 -7.65 0.29 15.97
N THR A 29 -7.20 -0.92 15.61
CA THR A 29 -5.80 -1.35 15.78
C THR A 29 -4.83 -0.45 15.03
N VAL A 30 -5.17 -0.03 13.80
CA VAL A 30 -4.23 0.68 12.94
C VAL A 30 -4.41 2.19 12.91
N SER A 31 -5.48 2.74 13.49
CA SER A 31 -5.77 4.18 13.43
C SER A 31 -4.63 5.05 13.96
N LYS A 32 -3.90 4.59 14.96
CA LYS A 32 -2.74 5.27 15.57
C LYS A 32 -1.50 5.35 14.66
N TYR A 33 -1.48 4.58 13.57
CA TYR A 33 -0.37 4.59 12.60
C TYR A 33 -0.66 5.50 11.40
N ILE A 34 -1.87 6.07 11.32
CA ILE A 34 -2.20 7.06 10.28
C ILE A 34 -1.68 8.42 10.72
N THR A 35 -0.97 9.08 9.82
CA THR A 35 -0.27 10.35 10.08
C THR A 35 -0.33 11.24 8.83
N THR A 36 0.33 12.40 8.86
CA THR A 36 0.45 13.30 7.71
C THR A 36 1.91 13.47 7.30
N LEU A 37 2.14 13.93 6.07
CA LEU A 37 3.48 14.27 5.58
C LEU A 37 4.14 15.32 6.50
N GLU A 38 3.40 16.37 6.89
CA GLU A 38 3.93 17.43 7.76
C GLU A 38 4.42 16.86 9.09
N THR A 39 3.63 15.95 9.70
CA THR A 39 4.04 15.32 10.97
C THR A 39 5.31 14.51 10.81
N LEU A 40 5.45 13.73 9.72
CA LEU A 40 6.65 12.94 9.47
C LEU A 40 7.87 13.81 9.19
N THR A 41 7.70 14.89 8.44
CA THR A 41 8.78 15.86 8.15
C THR A 41 9.25 16.57 9.42
N SER A 42 8.32 17.07 10.26
CA SER A 42 8.65 17.72 11.52
C SER A 42 9.39 16.77 12.47
N GLN A 43 8.97 15.52 12.57
CA GLN A 43 9.65 14.50 13.38
C GLN A 43 11.09 14.26 12.92
N LYS A 44 11.32 14.27 11.59
CA LYS A 44 12.66 14.13 11.02
C LYS A 44 13.57 15.33 11.36
N GLU A 45 13.04 16.55 11.25
CA GLU A 45 13.79 17.78 11.60
C GLU A 45 14.17 17.81 13.08
N GLU A 46 13.28 17.41 13.99
CA GLU A 46 13.55 17.29 15.42
C GLU A 46 14.66 16.29 15.71
N GLN A 47 14.69 15.15 15.00
CA GLN A 47 15.76 14.15 15.14
C GLN A 47 17.11 14.68 14.67
N ALA A 48 17.14 15.45 13.59
CA ALA A 48 18.36 16.07 13.08
C ALA A 48 18.90 17.17 14.00
N GLY A 49 18.02 17.85 14.77
CA GLY A 49 18.37 18.91 15.72
C GLY A 49 18.94 18.43 17.06
N GLY A 50 18.92 17.14 17.37
CA GLY A 50 19.63 16.54 18.52
C GLY A 50 19.10 16.90 19.91
N THR A 51 17.90 17.45 20.08
CA THR A 51 17.44 18.11 21.35
C THR A 51 16.33 17.38 22.10
N ALA A 52 15.84 16.24 21.66
CA ALA A 52 14.73 15.55 22.32
C ALA A 52 15.07 14.12 22.75
N ALA A 53 14.65 13.73 23.96
CA ALA A 53 14.51 12.35 24.36
C ALA A 53 13.55 11.66 23.37
N GLN A 54 14.02 10.64 22.67
CA GLN A 54 13.28 9.94 21.62
C GLN A 54 11.91 9.46 22.14
N PRO A 55 10.77 9.97 21.65
CA PRO A 55 9.49 9.35 21.95
C PRO A 55 9.47 7.96 21.30
N VAL A 56 8.93 6.99 22.04
CA VAL A 56 8.91 5.55 21.73
C VAL A 56 8.27 5.17 20.38
N ASN A 57 7.81 6.13 19.56
CA ASN A 57 7.02 5.89 18.35
C ASN A 57 7.45 6.73 17.14
N GLN A 58 8.68 7.23 17.11
CA GLN A 58 9.20 7.98 15.95
C GLN A 58 9.83 7.01 14.96
N MET A 59 9.20 6.88 13.78
CA MET A 59 9.82 6.19 12.65
C MET A 59 11.04 7.01 12.19
N LYS A 60 12.21 6.39 12.16
CA LYS A 60 13.37 6.93 11.44
C LYS A 60 13.01 7.02 9.95
N GLU A 61 13.93 7.54 9.13
CA GLU A 61 13.76 7.47 7.68
C GLU A 61 13.39 6.05 7.25
N ALA A 62 12.18 5.88 6.71
CA ALA A 62 11.66 4.56 6.33
C ALA A 62 12.39 4.02 5.09
N ASP A 63 12.46 2.71 4.96
CA ASP A 63 13.14 2.06 3.83
C ASP A 63 12.45 2.39 2.51
N ALA A 64 11.11 2.42 2.49
CA ALA A 64 10.35 2.78 1.29
C ALA A 64 8.99 3.41 1.57
N ALA A 65 8.48 4.16 0.57
CA ALA A 65 7.06 4.41 0.41
C ALA A 65 6.45 3.30 -0.45
N LEU A 66 5.35 2.68 -0.02
CA LEU A 66 4.55 1.80 -0.87
C LEU A 66 3.39 2.59 -1.48
N VAL A 67 3.35 2.62 -2.81
CA VAL A 67 2.31 3.29 -3.61
C VAL A 67 1.52 2.22 -4.36
N PRO A 68 0.37 1.77 -3.85
CA PRO A 68 -0.48 0.81 -4.54
C PRO A 68 -1.12 1.39 -5.79
N GLY A 69 -1.28 0.60 -6.83
CA GLY A 69 -2.02 0.96 -8.04
C GLY A 69 -3.50 1.28 -7.75
N ALA A 70 -4.14 2.02 -8.65
CA ALA A 70 -5.56 2.34 -8.59
C ALA A 70 -6.25 2.17 -9.94
N GLN A 71 -5.78 2.82 -10.97
CA GLN A 71 -6.25 2.64 -12.34
C GLN A 71 -5.47 3.56 -13.30
N VAL A 72 -5.04 3.02 -14.43
CA VAL A 72 -4.69 3.76 -15.64
C VAL A 72 -5.88 3.73 -16.59
N LYS A 73 -6.19 4.88 -17.23
CA LYS A 73 -7.27 5.00 -18.19
C LYS A 73 -6.89 4.43 -19.55
N ALA A 74 -7.88 4.22 -20.42
CA ALA A 74 -7.64 3.69 -21.77
C ALA A 74 -6.76 4.59 -22.65
N ASP A 75 -6.62 5.87 -22.30
CA ASP A 75 -5.72 6.82 -22.96
C ASP A 75 -4.27 6.79 -22.42
N GLY A 76 -3.95 5.87 -21.52
CA GLY A 76 -2.65 5.74 -20.88
C GLY A 76 -2.41 6.71 -19.73
N SER A 77 -3.35 7.62 -19.42
CA SER A 77 -3.20 8.55 -18.30
C SER A 77 -3.60 7.92 -16.97
N MET A 78 -2.92 8.30 -15.90
CA MET A 78 -3.31 7.89 -14.55
C MET A 78 -4.69 8.44 -14.17
N SER A 79 -5.47 7.66 -13.41
CA SER A 79 -6.66 8.18 -12.75
C SER A 79 -6.26 9.22 -11.70
N LYS A 80 -7.18 10.14 -11.36
CA LYS A 80 -6.92 11.12 -10.30
C LYS A 80 -6.47 10.48 -8.99
N MET A 81 -7.08 9.35 -8.60
CA MET A 81 -6.70 8.61 -7.39
C MET A 81 -5.26 8.08 -7.47
N LEU A 82 -4.85 7.58 -8.63
CA LEU A 82 -3.49 7.08 -8.84
C LEU A 82 -2.47 8.21 -8.82
N THR A 83 -2.76 9.33 -9.52
CA THR A 83 -1.91 10.52 -9.51
C THR A 83 -1.68 11.01 -8.08
N GLU A 84 -2.73 11.15 -7.27
CA GLU A 84 -2.63 11.59 -5.87
C GLU A 84 -1.75 10.66 -5.02
N ARG A 85 -1.79 9.34 -5.27
CA ARG A 85 -0.90 8.39 -4.59
C ARG A 85 0.55 8.58 -4.99
N VAL A 86 0.81 8.68 -6.29
CA VAL A 86 2.19 8.83 -6.80
C VAL A 86 2.76 10.18 -6.35
N ASP A 87 1.99 11.26 -6.44
CA ASP A 87 2.41 12.60 -5.97
C ASP A 87 2.80 12.59 -4.48
N MET A 88 2.01 11.92 -3.63
CA MET A 88 2.33 11.81 -2.21
C MET A 88 3.56 10.95 -1.97
N GLY A 89 3.74 9.86 -2.73
CA GLY A 89 4.96 9.03 -2.67
C GLY A 89 6.21 9.84 -3.04
N ILE A 90 6.12 10.65 -4.09
CA ILE A 90 7.19 11.57 -4.52
C ILE A 90 7.47 12.61 -3.42
N ALA A 91 6.43 13.21 -2.83
CA ALA A 91 6.58 14.20 -1.76
C ALA A 91 7.29 13.63 -0.53
N LEU A 92 6.96 12.40 -0.12
CA LEU A 92 7.64 11.70 0.97
C LEU A 92 9.12 11.44 0.66
N TYR A 93 9.43 11.05 -0.57
CA TYR A 93 10.80 10.84 -1.03
C TYR A 93 11.58 12.16 -1.04
N GLN A 94 11.04 13.21 -1.64
CA GLN A 94 11.68 14.53 -1.72
C GLN A 94 11.89 15.18 -0.34
N ALA A 95 10.98 14.92 0.62
CA ALA A 95 11.15 15.33 2.02
C ALA A 95 12.18 14.44 2.77
N GLY A 96 12.69 13.39 2.14
CA GLY A 96 13.62 12.41 2.71
C GLY A 96 13.01 11.62 3.87
N VAL A 97 11.69 11.49 3.93
CA VAL A 97 10.98 10.63 4.91
C VAL A 97 11.18 9.17 4.56
N VAL A 98 11.35 8.86 3.29
CA VAL A 98 11.62 7.53 2.77
C VAL A 98 12.83 7.54 1.85
N LYS A 99 13.57 6.41 1.79
CA LYS A 99 14.76 6.26 0.93
C LYS A 99 14.40 5.86 -0.50
N LYS A 100 13.35 5.09 -0.67
CA LYS A 100 12.95 4.47 -1.94
C LYS A 100 11.43 4.54 -2.10
N ILE A 101 10.95 4.26 -3.32
CA ILE A 101 9.52 4.13 -3.63
C ILE A 101 9.29 2.74 -4.22
N ILE A 102 8.32 1.99 -3.71
CA ILE A 102 7.81 0.75 -4.29
C ILE A 102 6.45 1.05 -4.93
N MET A 103 6.36 0.91 -6.22
CA MET A 103 5.12 1.03 -6.98
C MET A 103 4.56 -0.36 -7.22
N SER A 104 3.43 -0.68 -6.58
CA SER A 104 2.86 -2.03 -6.58
C SER A 104 1.50 -2.01 -7.29
N GLY A 105 1.37 -2.79 -8.35
CA GLY A 105 0.18 -2.83 -9.16
C GLY A 105 0.00 -4.15 -9.89
N ASP A 106 -1.13 -4.25 -10.61
CA ASP A 106 -1.46 -5.40 -11.43
C ASP A 106 -0.93 -5.20 -12.86
N HIS A 107 -0.13 -6.15 -13.34
CA HIS A 107 0.33 -6.22 -14.72
C HIS A 107 -0.36 -7.37 -15.48
N GLY A 108 -1.55 -7.79 -15.04
CA GLY A 108 -2.26 -8.97 -15.57
C GLY A 108 -2.74 -8.88 -17.02
N ARG A 109 -2.52 -7.74 -17.72
CA ARG A 109 -2.86 -7.56 -19.14
C ARG A 109 -1.74 -6.81 -19.84
N ALA A 110 -1.25 -7.34 -20.98
CA ALA A 110 -0.17 -6.76 -21.78
C ALA A 110 -0.44 -5.29 -22.23
N GLU A 111 -1.70 -4.86 -22.26
CA GLU A 111 -2.10 -3.48 -22.62
C GLU A 111 -2.31 -2.58 -21.38
N TYR A 112 -2.17 -3.12 -20.16
CA TYR A 112 -2.39 -2.40 -18.90
C TYR A 112 -1.11 -2.33 -18.10
N ASP A 113 -0.34 -1.28 -18.33
CA ASP A 113 0.99 -1.07 -17.77
C ASP A 113 0.95 0.05 -16.71
N GLU A 114 0.32 -0.27 -15.57
CA GLU A 114 0.11 0.70 -14.50
C GLU A 114 1.43 1.08 -13.82
N VAL A 115 2.26 0.09 -13.51
CA VAL A 115 3.46 0.28 -12.70
C VAL A 115 4.51 1.08 -13.47
N ASN A 116 4.71 0.80 -14.76
CA ASN A 116 5.59 1.60 -15.62
C ASN A 116 5.08 3.04 -15.77
N THR A 117 3.75 3.23 -15.93
CA THR A 117 3.17 4.59 -15.99
C THR A 117 3.45 5.39 -14.73
N MET A 118 3.35 4.75 -13.56
CA MET A 118 3.67 5.36 -12.26
C MET A 118 5.16 5.71 -12.17
N LYS A 119 6.05 4.80 -12.57
CA LYS A 119 7.51 5.02 -12.58
C LYS A 119 7.90 6.14 -13.51
N ASP A 120 7.43 6.11 -14.76
CA ASP A 120 7.73 7.14 -15.77
C ASP A 120 7.31 8.53 -15.26
N TYR A 121 6.13 8.62 -14.64
CA TYR A 121 5.68 9.88 -14.05
C TYR A 121 6.58 10.35 -12.91
N ALA A 122 6.97 9.48 -11.99
CA ALA A 122 7.82 9.87 -10.87
C ALA A 122 9.25 10.25 -11.32
N VAL A 123 9.81 9.57 -12.32
CA VAL A 123 11.09 9.95 -12.94
C VAL A 123 10.98 11.33 -13.59
N ALA A 124 9.89 11.62 -14.30
CA ALA A 124 9.63 12.94 -14.88
C ALA A 124 9.51 14.05 -13.81
N GLN A 125 9.12 13.70 -12.55
CA GLN A 125 9.10 14.61 -11.41
C GLN A 125 10.43 14.66 -10.63
N GLY A 126 11.50 14.06 -11.16
CA GLY A 126 12.86 14.16 -10.63
C GLY A 126 13.25 13.09 -9.61
N VAL A 127 12.47 12.02 -9.43
CA VAL A 127 12.91 10.88 -8.63
C VAL A 127 13.86 10.01 -9.47
N PRO A 128 15.09 9.68 -8.99
CA PRO A 128 15.99 8.80 -9.71
C PRO A 128 15.36 7.43 -9.99
N SER A 129 15.51 6.92 -11.21
CA SER A 129 14.96 5.63 -11.62
C SER A 129 15.41 4.49 -10.70
N GLU A 130 16.66 4.51 -10.28
CA GLU A 130 17.28 3.56 -9.36
C GLU A 130 16.70 3.56 -7.94
N ASP A 131 15.91 4.57 -7.58
CA ASP A 131 15.23 4.68 -6.29
C ASP A 131 13.76 4.24 -6.36
N ILE A 132 13.30 3.81 -7.54
CA ILE A 132 11.93 3.35 -7.76
C ILE A 132 11.92 1.86 -8.11
N PHE A 133 11.32 1.06 -7.23
CA PHE A 133 11.10 -0.36 -7.42
C PHE A 133 9.70 -0.61 -7.99
N MET A 134 9.59 -1.53 -8.94
CA MET A 134 8.33 -1.93 -9.55
C MET A 134 7.93 -3.33 -9.07
N ASP A 135 6.78 -3.41 -8.41
CA ASP A 135 6.13 -4.66 -8.04
C ASP A 135 5.00 -4.96 -9.01
N HIS A 136 5.28 -5.78 -10.00
CA HIS A 136 4.34 -6.20 -11.05
C HIS A 136 3.36 -7.29 -10.60
N ALA A 137 3.51 -7.81 -9.39
CA ALA A 137 2.70 -8.92 -8.87
C ALA A 137 1.92 -8.56 -7.60
N GLY A 138 1.66 -7.29 -7.40
CA GLY A 138 0.81 -6.78 -6.32
C GLY A 138 -0.68 -6.87 -6.64
N PHE A 139 -1.20 -8.09 -6.90
CA PHE A 139 -2.59 -8.30 -7.31
C PHE A 139 -3.63 -8.03 -6.21
N SER A 140 -3.20 -7.94 -4.98
CA SER A 140 -4.01 -7.55 -3.83
C SER A 140 -3.16 -6.83 -2.80
N THR A 141 -3.81 -6.09 -1.87
CA THR A 141 -3.08 -5.40 -0.80
C THR A 141 -2.30 -6.36 0.07
N TYR A 142 -2.89 -7.51 0.41
CA TYR A 142 -2.19 -8.57 1.13
C TYR A 142 -0.92 -9.03 0.42
N GLU A 143 -1.01 -9.29 -0.91
CA GLU A 143 0.17 -9.72 -1.69
C GLU A 143 1.21 -8.61 -1.81
N SER A 144 0.80 -7.35 -2.01
CA SER A 144 1.73 -6.20 -2.01
C SER A 144 2.52 -6.11 -0.69
N MET A 145 1.85 -6.31 0.46
CA MET A 145 2.51 -6.28 1.78
C MET A 145 3.40 -7.50 1.98
N TYR A 146 2.94 -8.69 1.60
CA TYR A 146 3.74 -9.91 1.66
C TYR A 146 5.03 -9.75 0.84
N ARG A 147 4.90 -9.25 -0.39
CA ARG A 147 6.03 -9.04 -1.31
C ARG A 147 6.95 -7.90 -0.85
N ALA A 148 6.40 -6.85 -0.26
CA ALA A 148 7.21 -5.80 0.36
C ALA A 148 8.15 -6.39 1.43
N LYS A 149 7.67 -7.31 2.27
CA LYS A 149 8.48 -7.98 3.29
C LYS A 149 9.43 -9.00 2.69
N GLU A 150 8.94 -9.95 1.93
CA GLU A 150 9.71 -11.14 1.54
C GLU A 150 10.56 -10.91 0.29
N ILE A 151 10.08 -10.12 -0.68
CA ILE A 151 10.81 -9.86 -1.93
C ILE A 151 11.67 -8.61 -1.80
N PHE A 152 11.07 -7.48 -1.39
CA PHE A 152 11.79 -6.22 -1.29
C PHE A 152 12.51 -6.04 0.05
N GLN A 153 12.36 -6.99 0.99
CA GLN A 153 13.03 -7.03 2.29
C GLN A 153 12.90 -5.71 3.07
N VAL A 154 11.68 -5.16 3.06
CA VAL A 154 11.35 -3.92 3.76
C VAL A 154 11.09 -4.21 5.24
N ASP A 155 11.74 -3.46 6.12
CA ASP A 155 11.48 -3.51 7.56
C ASP A 155 10.62 -2.32 8.03
N SER A 156 10.77 -1.16 7.40
CA SER A 156 10.02 0.05 7.72
C SER A 156 9.43 0.71 6.48
N MET A 157 8.13 1.10 6.53
CA MET A 157 7.42 1.55 5.33
C MET A 157 6.38 2.62 5.62
N VAL A 158 6.25 3.58 4.70
CA VAL A 158 5.11 4.51 4.65
C VAL A 158 4.18 4.10 3.52
N VAL A 159 2.95 3.72 3.84
CA VAL A 159 1.92 3.37 2.85
C VAL A 159 1.16 4.61 2.43
N VAL A 160 1.05 4.84 1.12
CA VAL A 160 0.36 5.98 0.55
C VAL A 160 -0.85 5.53 -0.25
N THR A 161 -2.04 5.82 0.22
CA THR A 161 -3.30 5.50 -0.49
C THR A 161 -4.46 6.31 0.12
N GLN A 162 -5.67 6.16 -0.43
CA GLN A 162 -6.86 6.78 0.14
C GLN A 162 -7.17 6.22 1.53
N GLN A 163 -7.70 7.05 2.43
CA GLN A 163 -7.91 6.70 3.83
C GLN A 163 -8.70 5.41 4.05
N TYR A 164 -9.74 5.16 3.24
CA TYR A 164 -10.55 3.95 3.38
C TYR A 164 -9.74 2.66 3.15
N HIS A 165 -8.69 2.73 2.33
CA HIS A 165 -7.79 1.63 1.99
C HIS A 165 -6.63 1.48 2.99
N LEU A 166 -6.17 2.59 3.61
CA LEU A 166 -5.06 2.56 4.57
C LEU A 166 -5.28 1.57 5.72
N TYR A 167 -6.50 1.49 6.24
CA TYR A 167 -6.79 0.58 7.36
C TYR A 167 -6.41 -0.88 7.05
N ARG A 168 -6.68 -1.33 5.84
CA ARG A 168 -6.36 -2.68 5.39
C ARG A 168 -4.87 -2.85 5.16
N ALA A 169 -4.27 -1.95 4.42
CA ALA A 169 -2.86 -1.98 4.10
C ALA A 169 -1.96 -1.95 5.35
N LEU A 170 -2.27 -1.08 6.32
CA LEU A 170 -1.54 -1.02 7.58
C LEU A 170 -1.71 -2.29 8.42
N TYR A 171 -2.91 -2.87 8.44
CA TYR A 171 -3.17 -4.10 9.17
C TYR A 171 -2.35 -5.27 8.59
N ASP A 172 -2.33 -5.39 7.26
CA ASP A 172 -1.54 -6.41 6.57
C ASP A 172 -0.03 -6.19 6.82
N GLY A 173 0.44 -4.95 6.75
CA GLY A 173 1.85 -4.63 7.02
C GLY A 173 2.30 -5.00 8.43
N LEU A 174 1.46 -4.70 9.45
CA LEU A 174 1.74 -5.09 10.84
C LEU A 174 1.74 -6.62 11.01
N ALA A 175 0.90 -7.35 10.28
CA ALA A 175 0.85 -8.81 10.34
C ALA A 175 2.11 -9.48 9.77
N PHE A 176 2.88 -8.76 8.95
CA PHE A 176 4.19 -9.18 8.45
C PHE A 176 5.37 -8.59 9.25
N ASP A 177 5.11 -8.11 10.47
CA ASP A 177 6.12 -7.59 11.39
C ASP A 177 6.93 -6.41 10.82
N MET A 178 6.32 -5.61 9.94
CA MET A 178 6.89 -4.37 9.43
C MET A 178 6.52 -3.17 10.32
N GLU A 179 7.45 -2.22 10.50
CA GLU A 179 7.13 -0.91 11.04
C GLU A 179 6.41 -0.08 9.97
N VAL A 180 5.12 0.17 10.14
CA VAL A 180 4.33 0.86 9.12
C VAL A 180 3.71 2.16 9.62
N LYS A 181 3.67 3.16 8.76
CA LYS A 181 2.86 4.37 8.88
C LYS A 181 2.00 4.53 7.63
N GLY A 182 0.88 5.21 7.74
CA GLY A 182 0.01 5.48 6.61
C GLY A 182 -0.22 6.96 6.42
N VAL A 183 -0.06 7.44 5.19
CA VAL A 183 -0.36 8.82 4.80
C VAL A 183 -1.53 8.82 3.83
N PRO A 184 -2.70 9.36 4.22
CA PRO A 184 -3.83 9.50 3.31
C PRO A 184 -3.53 10.55 2.24
N CYS A 185 -3.89 10.24 1.00
CA CYS A 185 -3.70 11.15 -0.13
C CYS A 185 -5.04 11.64 -0.73
N ASP A 186 -6.14 11.56 0.03
CA ASP A 186 -7.46 12.02 -0.43
C ASP A 186 -7.48 13.54 -0.57
N THR A 187 -7.67 14.06 -1.79
CA THR A 187 -7.89 15.50 -2.04
C THR A 187 -9.35 15.81 -2.36
N ALA A 188 -10.19 14.80 -2.59
CA ALA A 188 -11.59 14.96 -2.96
C ALA A 188 -12.46 13.77 -2.57
N VAL A 189 -13.77 13.95 -2.62
CA VAL A 189 -14.74 12.85 -2.58
C VAL A 189 -14.89 12.29 -4.00
N TYR A 190 -14.68 10.98 -4.16
CA TYR A 190 -14.73 10.31 -5.46
C TYR A 190 -16.12 9.72 -5.73
N HIS A 191 -16.53 9.70 -7.00
CA HIS A 191 -17.75 8.99 -7.39
C HIS A 191 -17.66 7.49 -7.01
N GLY A 192 -18.76 6.93 -6.47
CA GLY A 192 -18.83 5.53 -6.06
C GLY A 192 -18.17 5.24 -4.69
N ASP A 193 -17.97 6.23 -3.85
CA ASP A 193 -17.37 6.11 -2.53
C ASP A 193 -18.09 5.08 -1.63
N THR A 194 -19.43 5.06 -1.65
CA THR A 194 -20.22 4.07 -0.90
C THR A 194 -19.94 2.63 -1.35
N TYR A 195 -19.86 2.39 -2.67
CA TYR A 195 -19.50 1.07 -3.20
C TYR A 195 -18.09 0.65 -2.78
N ARG A 196 -17.12 1.56 -2.86
CA ARG A 196 -15.75 1.30 -2.41
C ARG A 196 -15.69 0.97 -0.93
N LYS A 197 -16.40 1.72 -0.06
CA LYS A 197 -16.46 1.44 1.39
C LYS A 197 -17.05 0.06 1.68
N LEU A 198 -18.10 -0.34 0.96
CA LEU A 198 -18.67 -1.68 1.11
C LEU A 198 -17.72 -2.77 0.63
N ARG A 199 -17.07 -2.58 -0.53
CA ARG A 199 -16.04 -3.50 -1.04
C ARG A 199 -14.89 -3.64 -0.04
N GLU A 200 -14.45 -2.54 0.56
CA GLU A 200 -13.38 -2.56 1.55
C GLU A 200 -13.78 -3.26 2.86
N LEU A 201 -15.04 -3.19 3.28
CA LEU A 201 -15.53 -4.00 4.41
C LEU A 201 -15.30 -5.48 4.16
N LEU A 202 -15.69 -5.97 2.97
CA LEU A 202 -15.48 -7.38 2.59
C LEU A 202 -14.00 -7.71 2.41
N ALA A 203 -13.22 -6.81 1.80
CA ALA A 203 -11.79 -6.99 1.61
C ALA A 203 -11.04 -7.06 2.94
N ARG A 204 -11.39 -6.24 3.94
CA ARG A 204 -10.82 -6.32 5.29
C ARG A 204 -11.13 -7.66 5.96
N CYS A 205 -12.36 -8.17 5.84
CA CYS A 205 -12.70 -9.49 6.38
C CYS A 205 -11.87 -10.61 5.72
N LYS A 206 -11.65 -10.53 4.41
CA LYS A 206 -10.79 -11.46 3.68
C LYS A 206 -9.35 -11.39 4.18
N ASP A 207 -8.76 -10.18 4.20
CA ASP A 207 -7.36 -9.98 4.53
C ASP A 207 -7.11 -10.27 6.03
N PHE A 208 -8.08 -10.00 6.94
CA PHE A 208 -8.05 -10.48 8.31
C PHE A 208 -7.84 -12.00 8.39
N THR A 209 -8.56 -12.77 7.58
CA THR A 209 -8.40 -14.23 7.53
C THR A 209 -7.03 -14.60 6.94
N TYR A 210 -6.59 -13.90 5.90
CA TYR A 210 -5.30 -14.15 5.24
C TYR A 210 -4.13 -13.87 6.18
N THR A 211 -4.19 -12.82 7.00
CA THR A 211 -3.13 -12.54 7.99
C THR A 211 -3.02 -13.59 9.09
N LEU A 212 -4.10 -14.36 9.37
CA LEU A 212 -4.05 -15.47 10.33
C LEU A 212 -3.39 -16.74 9.76
N VAL A 213 -3.64 -17.03 8.46
CA VAL A 213 -3.13 -18.26 7.82
C VAL A 213 -1.88 -18.02 6.98
N LYS A 214 -1.60 -16.76 6.64
CA LYS A 214 -0.46 -16.29 5.84
C LYS A 214 -0.22 -17.12 4.57
N PRO A 215 -1.23 -17.27 3.67
CA PRO A 215 -1.03 -17.98 2.42
C PRO A 215 0.05 -17.27 1.57
N GLU A 216 0.82 -18.06 0.84
CA GLU A 216 1.79 -17.51 -0.10
C GLU A 216 1.10 -16.69 -1.19
N PRO A 217 1.76 -15.62 -1.70
CA PRO A 217 1.22 -14.83 -2.80
C PRO A 217 1.22 -15.63 -4.10
N THR A 218 0.47 -15.15 -5.09
CA THR A 218 0.37 -15.80 -6.42
C THR A 218 1.74 -15.96 -7.08
N TYR A 219 2.64 -14.97 -6.92
CA TYR A 219 4.02 -15.02 -7.40
C TYR A 219 4.96 -14.57 -6.30
N LEU A 220 5.86 -15.46 -5.89
CA LEU A 220 6.90 -15.13 -4.91
C LEU A 220 8.11 -14.52 -5.63
N GLY A 221 8.89 -15.28 -6.36
CA GLY A 221 10.10 -14.82 -7.04
C GLY A 221 11.34 -14.76 -6.13
N GLU A 222 12.44 -14.30 -6.70
CA GLU A 222 13.68 -14.08 -5.97
C GLU A 222 13.64 -12.76 -5.18
N ALA A 223 14.40 -12.67 -4.09
CA ALA A 223 14.50 -11.45 -3.29
C ALA A 223 15.24 -10.35 -4.07
N ILE A 224 14.65 -9.16 -4.05
CA ILE A 224 15.18 -7.92 -4.66
C ILE A 224 15.20 -6.86 -3.56
N PRO A 225 16.25 -6.82 -2.70
CA PRO A 225 16.27 -5.92 -1.55
C PRO A 225 16.10 -4.46 -1.94
N VAL A 226 15.22 -3.75 -1.26
CA VAL A 226 14.95 -2.33 -1.50
C VAL A 226 16.15 -1.42 -1.27
N SER A 227 17.15 -1.91 -0.54
CA SER A 227 18.43 -1.21 -0.36
C SER A 227 19.31 -1.18 -1.63
N GLY A 228 18.97 -1.97 -2.65
CA GLY A 228 19.67 -2.05 -3.92
C GLY A 228 19.25 -0.99 -4.95
N ASN A 229 19.44 -1.33 -6.22
CA ASN A 229 19.06 -0.49 -7.36
C ASN A 229 17.70 -0.94 -7.91
N GLY A 230 16.73 -0.03 -7.96
CA GLY A 230 15.36 -0.30 -8.43
C GLY A 230 15.25 -0.63 -9.91
N ASP A 231 16.24 -0.28 -10.71
CA ASP A 231 16.24 -0.56 -12.16
C ASP A 231 16.29 -2.06 -12.48
N VAL A 232 16.71 -2.90 -11.54
CA VAL A 232 16.64 -4.36 -11.70
C VAL A 232 15.20 -4.88 -11.84
N THR A 233 14.22 -4.06 -11.45
CA THR A 233 12.79 -4.37 -11.58
C THR A 233 12.19 -3.88 -12.90
N ASN A 234 12.96 -3.18 -13.76
CA ASN A 234 12.51 -2.71 -15.06
C ASN A 234 12.26 -3.90 -16.00
N ASP A 235 11.10 -3.95 -16.63
CA ASP A 235 10.71 -4.99 -17.56
C ASP A 235 10.85 -4.57 -19.04
N ARG A 236 10.71 -3.26 -19.33
CA ARG A 236 10.81 -2.73 -20.70
C ARG A 236 12.19 -2.91 -21.37
N SER A 237 13.27 -2.96 -20.58
CA SER A 237 14.61 -3.19 -21.12
C SER A 237 14.85 -4.63 -21.60
N ARG A 238 14.05 -5.60 -21.12
CA ARG A 238 14.17 -7.00 -21.54
C ARG A 238 13.54 -7.29 -22.90
N VAL A 239 12.68 -6.40 -23.40
CA VAL A 239 12.04 -6.53 -24.72
C VAL A 239 12.97 -6.05 -25.85
N LEU A 240 13.86 -5.11 -25.57
CA LEU A 240 14.80 -4.55 -26.56
C LEU A 240 16.02 -5.45 -26.80
N ASP A 241 16.31 -6.40 -25.89
CA ASP A 241 17.42 -7.34 -26.03
C ASP A 241 17.02 -8.63 -26.77
N LEU A 242 15.78 -8.77 -27.25
CA LEU A 242 15.26 -9.92 -27.95
C LEU A 242 14.93 -9.65 -29.45
N GLU A 243 15.19 -8.46 -29.97
CA GLU A 243 15.16 -8.11 -31.40
C GLU A 243 16.60 -7.95 -31.95
#